data_1110413bf97c358863f6f0a6183e641d
#
_entry.id   1110413bf97c358863f6f0a6183e641d
#
_cell.length_a   1.000
_cell.length_b   1.000
_cell.length_c   1.000
_cell.angle_alpha   90.00
_cell.angle_beta   90.00
_cell.angle_gamma   90.00
#
_symmetry.space_group_name_H-M   'P 1'
#
loop_
_entity.id
_entity.type
_entity.pdbx_description
1 polymer ?
#
loop_
_entity_poly.entity_id
_entity_poly.type
_entity_poly.pdbx_seq_one_letter_code
_entity_poly.pdbx_strand_id
1 'polypeptide(L)'
;MEIATKKPELLAPAGDYSCFRAALKAGADAVYIGGQKFGARAFAGNFSDEEVVEALKEAHFYGKKLYLTVNTLLKQEEIKQLPDFMEPFYKAGLDGVIIQDIGALSDPHFFPFSGTVFPDWSFTPAHR
;
A
#
# COMPACT_ATOMS: atom_id res chain seq x y z
N MET A 1 -18.03 -1.70 -28.98
CA MET A 1 -18.01 -1.78 -27.51
C MET A 1 -16.63 -2.16 -27.02
N GLU A 2 -16.07 -1.34 -26.20
CA GLU A 2 -14.66 -1.48 -25.87
C GLU A 2 -14.36 -2.04 -24.48
N ILE A 3 -15.36 -2.47 -23.79
CA ILE A 3 -15.18 -2.97 -22.41
C ILE A 3 -14.17 -4.11 -22.35
N ALA A 4 -14.24 -5.00 -23.31
CA ALA A 4 -13.43 -6.21 -23.30
C ALA A 4 -11.94 -5.93 -23.55
N THR A 5 -11.58 -4.75 -24.01
CA THR A 5 -10.19 -4.44 -24.33
C THR A 5 -9.37 -4.05 -23.11
N LYS A 6 -10.03 -3.72 -22.00
CA LYS A 6 -9.33 -3.31 -20.82
C LYS A 6 -8.87 -4.50 -20.01
N LYS A 7 -7.57 -4.68 -19.87
CA LYS A 7 -7.01 -5.77 -19.09
C LYS A 7 -7.18 -5.51 -17.60
N PRO A 8 -7.46 -6.53 -16.81
CA PRO A 8 -7.43 -6.37 -15.36
C PRO A 8 -6.02 -6.08 -14.88
N GLU A 9 -5.94 -5.32 -13.81
CA GLU A 9 -4.67 -5.02 -13.17
C GLU A 9 -4.18 -6.24 -12.41
N LEU A 10 -2.94 -6.65 -12.66
CA LEU A 10 -2.34 -7.76 -11.92
C LEU A 10 -1.64 -7.20 -10.70
N LEU A 11 -2.17 -7.50 -9.54
CA LEU A 11 -1.65 -7.03 -8.25
C LEU A 11 -0.93 -8.17 -7.56
N ALA A 12 0.32 -7.95 -7.16
CA ALA A 12 1.13 -8.96 -6.52
C ALA A 12 1.62 -8.49 -5.15
N PRO A 13 1.71 -9.39 -4.16
CA PRO A 13 2.31 -9.04 -2.87
C PRO A 13 3.82 -9.15 -2.92
N ALA A 14 4.50 -8.42 -2.05
CA ALA A 14 5.93 -8.58 -1.88
C ALA A 14 6.30 -8.43 -0.41
N GLY A 15 6.91 -9.46 0.16
CA GLY A 15 7.34 -9.45 1.55
C GLY A 15 8.68 -8.79 1.77
N ASP A 16 9.50 -8.70 0.73
CA ASP A 16 10.80 -8.04 0.80
C ASP A 16 11.17 -7.50 -0.57
N TYR A 17 12.31 -6.83 -0.65
CA TYR A 17 12.72 -6.16 -1.89
C TYR A 17 12.99 -7.17 -3.02
N SER A 18 13.51 -8.33 -2.70
CA SER A 18 13.75 -9.37 -3.69
C SER A 18 12.43 -9.84 -4.32
N CYS A 19 11.41 -10.04 -3.49
CA CYS A 19 10.07 -10.41 -3.97
C CYS A 19 9.45 -9.29 -4.78
N PHE A 20 9.69 -8.05 -4.40
CA PHE A 20 9.21 -6.89 -5.14
C PHE A 20 9.76 -6.90 -6.57
N ARG A 21 11.06 -7.09 -6.71
CA ARG A 21 11.68 -7.15 -8.04
C ARG A 21 11.21 -8.35 -8.84
N ALA A 22 11.02 -9.48 -8.18
CA ALA A 22 10.48 -10.66 -8.86
C ALA A 22 9.08 -10.43 -9.39
N ALA A 23 8.25 -9.73 -8.62
CA ALA A 23 6.89 -9.40 -9.04
C ALA A 23 6.91 -8.49 -10.27
N LEU A 24 7.78 -7.49 -10.28
CA LEU A 24 7.90 -6.61 -11.44
C LEU A 24 8.35 -7.39 -12.68
N LYS A 25 9.32 -8.27 -12.53
CA LYS A 25 9.80 -9.10 -13.63
C LYS A 25 8.73 -10.04 -14.16
N ALA A 26 7.87 -10.51 -13.27
CA ALA A 26 6.79 -11.43 -13.66
C ALA A 26 5.65 -10.72 -14.36
N GLY A 27 5.68 -9.40 -14.45
CA GLY A 27 4.67 -8.64 -15.19
C GLY A 27 3.55 -8.07 -14.33
N ALA A 28 3.75 -7.94 -13.03
CA ALA A 28 2.76 -7.31 -12.18
C ALA A 28 2.56 -5.86 -12.58
N ASP A 29 1.32 -5.42 -12.58
CA ASP A 29 0.97 -4.02 -12.87
C ASP A 29 1.09 -3.17 -11.62
N ALA A 30 0.90 -3.78 -10.47
CA ALA A 30 1.02 -3.13 -9.18
C ALA A 30 1.54 -4.12 -8.16
N VAL A 31 2.28 -3.63 -7.18
CA VAL A 31 2.79 -4.46 -6.08
C VAL A 31 2.35 -3.81 -4.78
N TYR A 32 1.94 -4.61 -3.80
CA TYR A 32 1.67 -4.07 -2.48
C TYR A 32 2.69 -4.61 -1.48
N ILE A 33 3.10 -3.73 -0.58
CA ILE A 33 4.15 -4.00 0.40
C ILE A 33 3.71 -3.51 1.77
N GLY A 34 4.38 -3.99 2.81
CA GLY A 34 4.17 -3.51 4.17
C GLY A 34 5.39 -2.74 4.64
N GLY A 35 5.14 -1.64 5.35
CA GLY A 35 6.19 -0.91 6.03
C GLY A 35 6.46 -1.49 7.42
N GLN A 36 7.32 -0.84 8.16
CA GLN A 36 7.69 -1.31 9.51
C GLN A 36 6.67 -0.95 10.57
N LYS A 37 5.68 -0.14 10.23
CA LYS A 37 4.59 0.23 11.14
C LYS A 37 3.25 0.00 10.46
N PHE A 38 2.24 -0.23 11.28
CA PHE A 38 0.84 -0.30 10.87
C PHE A 38 0.51 -1.41 9.88
N GLY A 39 1.39 -2.38 9.72
CA GLY A 39 1.11 -3.53 8.89
C GLY A 39 0.93 -4.79 9.71
N ALA A 40 0.11 -5.71 9.25
CA ALA A 40 -0.16 -6.96 9.96
C ALA A 40 1.10 -7.79 10.15
N ARG A 41 2.13 -7.56 9.35
CA ARG A 41 3.38 -8.30 9.41
C ARG A 41 4.55 -7.39 9.75
N ALA A 42 4.31 -6.41 10.63
CA ALA A 42 5.29 -5.38 10.94
C ALA A 42 6.61 -5.91 11.50
N PHE A 43 6.62 -7.15 12.02
CA PHE A 43 7.84 -7.75 12.59
C PHE A 43 8.45 -8.81 11.69
N ALA A 44 7.99 -8.95 10.47
CA ALA A 44 8.35 -10.07 9.60
C ALA A 44 9.12 -9.62 8.34
N GLY A 45 10.14 -8.79 8.53
CA GLY A 45 11.03 -8.43 7.44
C GLY A 45 10.44 -7.49 6.41
N ASN A 46 9.59 -6.58 6.84
CA ASN A 46 8.98 -5.62 5.96
C ASN A 46 9.97 -4.54 5.51
N PHE A 47 9.52 -3.72 4.58
CA PHE A 47 10.33 -2.67 4.00
C PHE A 47 10.58 -1.54 5.00
N SER A 48 11.83 -1.07 5.07
CA SER A 48 12.13 0.16 5.80
C SER A 48 11.55 1.35 5.04
N ASP A 49 11.49 2.50 5.70
CA ASP A 49 10.98 3.71 5.06
C ASP A 49 11.79 4.05 3.81
N GLU A 50 13.11 3.91 3.88
CA GLU A 50 13.99 4.14 2.73
C GLU A 50 13.71 3.16 1.61
N GLU A 51 13.48 1.91 1.95
CA GLU A 51 13.17 0.89 0.96
C GLU A 51 11.82 1.13 0.28
N VAL A 52 10.85 1.65 1.02
CA VAL A 52 9.57 2.01 0.42
C VAL A 52 9.75 3.08 -0.65
N VAL A 53 10.52 4.11 -0.34
CA VAL A 53 10.79 5.20 -1.29
C VAL A 53 11.55 4.68 -2.50
N GLU A 54 12.55 3.83 -2.29
CA GLU A 54 13.30 3.23 -3.39
C GLU A 54 12.41 2.35 -4.27
N ALA A 55 11.53 1.57 -3.64
CA ALA A 55 10.60 0.72 -4.38
C ALA A 55 9.63 1.56 -5.21
N LEU A 56 9.18 2.70 -4.67
CA LEU A 56 8.34 3.62 -5.42
C LEU A 56 9.03 4.12 -6.67
N LYS A 57 10.27 4.56 -6.53
CA LYS A 57 11.05 5.04 -7.66
C LYS A 57 11.23 3.95 -8.70
N GLU A 58 11.56 2.75 -8.27
CA GLU A 58 11.78 1.64 -9.18
C GLU A 58 10.50 1.23 -9.90
N ALA A 59 9.38 1.14 -9.17
CA ALA A 59 8.09 0.79 -9.77
C ALA A 59 7.69 1.83 -10.80
N HIS A 60 7.80 3.10 -10.46
CA HIS A 60 7.41 4.19 -11.37
C HIS A 60 8.32 4.25 -12.58
N PHE A 61 9.59 3.90 -12.42
CA PHE A 61 10.50 3.82 -13.56
C PHE A 61 9.99 2.85 -14.62
N TYR A 62 9.36 1.77 -14.20
CA TYR A 62 8.79 0.77 -15.12
C TYR A 62 7.31 1.02 -15.44
N GLY A 63 6.76 2.15 -15.02
CA GLY A 63 5.35 2.46 -15.25
C GLY A 63 4.39 1.62 -14.41
N LYS A 64 4.86 1.12 -13.27
CA LYS A 64 4.05 0.29 -12.38
C LYS A 64 3.66 1.06 -11.13
N LYS A 65 2.71 0.50 -10.38
CA LYS A 65 2.19 1.13 -9.15
C LYS A 65 2.67 0.41 -7.91
N LEU A 66 2.76 1.14 -6.82
CA LEU A 66 3.10 0.58 -5.52
C LEU A 66 2.04 1.00 -4.50
N TYR A 67 1.53 0.04 -3.77
CA TYR A 67 0.58 0.27 -2.70
C TYR A 67 1.19 -0.14 -1.37
N LEU A 68 0.83 0.59 -0.32
CA LEU A 68 1.30 0.31 1.03
C LEU A 68 0.15 -0.21 1.88
N THR A 69 0.39 -1.28 2.64
CA THR A 69 -0.63 -1.82 3.52
C THR A 69 -0.58 -1.13 4.88
N VAL A 70 -1.74 -0.71 5.35
CA VAL A 70 -1.97 -0.23 6.70
C VAL A 70 -3.13 -1.06 7.22
N ASN A 71 -2.86 -2.35 7.38
CA ASN A 71 -3.92 -3.34 7.54
C ASN A 71 -4.01 -3.93 8.94
N THR A 72 -3.65 -3.17 9.96
CA THR A 72 -3.92 -3.52 11.35
C THR A 72 -4.97 -2.58 11.91
N LEU A 73 -5.65 -3.04 12.96
CA LEU A 73 -6.54 -2.16 13.70
C LEU A 73 -5.70 -1.20 14.52
N LEU A 74 -6.00 0.07 14.39
CA LEU A 74 -5.19 1.13 14.98
C LEU A 74 -5.82 1.66 16.26
N LYS A 75 -4.98 1.89 17.26
CA LYS A 75 -5.40 2.60 18.45
C LYS A 75 -5.49 4.09 18.13
N GLN A 76 -6.20 4.83 18.98
CA GLN A 76 -6.42 6.26 18.79
C GLN A 76 -5.09 6.99 18.58
N GLU A 77 -4.08 6.65 19.38
CA GLU A 77 -2.77 7.29 19.28
C GLU A 77 -2.04 6.94 18.01
N GLU A 78 -2.25 5.72 17.51
CA GLU A 78 -1.63 5.29 16.26
C GLU A 78 -2.25 6.00 15.06
N ILE A 79 -3.56 6.26 15.12
CA ILE A 79 -4.23 7.02 14.07
C ILE A 79 -3.64 8.43 13.97
N LYS A 80 -3.29 9.03 15.11
CA LYS A 80 -2.67 10.35 15.11
C LYS A 80 -1.27 10.36 14.51
N GLN A 81 -0.56 9.23 14.59
CA GLN A 81 0.77 9.11 14.02
C GLN A 81 0.76 8.81 12.52
N LEU A 82 -0.38 8.36 12.01
CA LEU A 82 -0.47 7.91 10.64
C LEU A 82 -0.14 8.99 9.60
N PRO A 83 -0.60 10.23 9.75
CA PRO A 83 -0.25 11.27 8.78
C PRO A 83 1.26 11.51 8.67
N ASP A 84 1.96 11.56 9.80
CA ASP A 84 3.41 11.76 9.79
C ASP A 84 4.13 10.57 9.17
N PHE A 85 3.64 9.36 9.45
CA PHE A 85 4.20 8.15 8.85
C PHE A 85 4.03 8.15 7.33
N MET A 86 2.88 8.59 6.86
CA MET A 86 2.54 8.56 5.43
C MET A 86 3.17 9.69 4.62
N GLU A 87 3.57 10.77 5.27
CA GLU A 87 3.99 11.97 4.56
C GLU A 87 5.15 11.74 3.58
N PRO A 88 6.24 11.06 3.97
CA PRO A 88 7.34 10.85 3.01
C PRO A 88 6.91 9.99 1.82
N PHE A 89 6.01 9.05 2.03
CA PHE A 89 5.53 8.20 0.95
C PHE A 89 4.59 8.96 0.03
N TYR A 90 3.75 9.80 0.59
CA TYR A 90 2.88 10.67 -0.17
C TYR A 90 3.70 11.60 -1.06
N LYS A 91 4.75 12.21 -0.50
CA LYS A 91 5.63 13.10 -1.26
C LYS A 91 6.39 12.35 -2.34
N ALA A 92 6.69 11.08 -2.13
CA ALA A 92 7.38 10.25 -3.11
C ALA A 92 6.44 9.73 -4.21
N GLY A 93 5.14 9.98 -4.08
CA GLY A 93 4.17 9.60 -5.11
C GLY A 93 3.52 8.25 -4.91
N LEU A 94 3.33 7.82 -3.67
CA LEU A 94 2.67 6.55 -3.38
C LEU A 94 1.31 6.48 -4.10
N ASP A 95 1.06 5.37 -4.76
CA ASP A 95 -0.11 5.21 -5.61
C ASP A 95 -1.38 4.87 -4.85
N GLY A 96 -1.25 4.24 -3.69
CA GLY A 96 -2.42 3.89 -2.92
C GLY A 96 -2.09 3.22 -1.61
N VAL A 97 -3.11 3.04 -0.79
CA VAL A 97 -2.99 2.33 0.49
C VAL A 97 -4.08 1.29 0.60
N ILE A 98 -3.78 0.23 1.32
CA ILE A 98 -4.76 -0.81 1.64
C ILE A 98 -5.02 -0.70 3.14
N ILE A 99 -6.24 -0.36 3.50
CA ILE A 99 -6.61 -0.01 4.88
C ILE A 99 -7.65 -0.97 5.42
N GLN A 100 -7.46 -1.39 6.66
CA GLN A 100 -8.45 -2.16 7.40
C GLN A 100 -9.28 -1.28 8.33
N ASP A 101 -8.65 -0.30 8.97
CA ASP A 101 -9.31 0.50 10.00
C ASP A 101 -10.05 1.69 9.40
N ILE A 102 -11.37 1.67 9.49
CA ILE A 102 -12.22 2.75 8.98
C ILE A 102 -11.96 4.06 9.73
N GLY A 103 -11.52 3.98 11.00
CA GLY A 103 -11.17 5.17 11.76
C GLY A 103 -10.06 5.98 11.12
N ALA A 104 -9.12 5.30 10.46
CA ALA A 104 -8.06 6.00 9.75
C ALA A 104 -8.60 6.80 8.58
N LEU A 105 -9.64 6.31 7.92
CA LEU A 105 -10.25 7.02 6.79
C LEU A 105 -11.00 8.27 7.23
N SER A 106 -11.54 8.27 8.45
CA SER A 106 -12.32 9.41 8.92
C SER A 106 -11.45 10.50 9.56
N ASP A 107 -10.14 10.26 9.71
CA ASP A 107 -9.25 11.29 10.24
C ASP A 107 -8.98 12.34 9.16
N PRO A 108 -9.35 13.61 9.43
CA PRO A 108 -9.14 14.65 8.42
C PRO A 108 -7.69 14.87 8.03
N HIS A 109 -6.75 14.49 8.89
CA HIS A 109 -5.33 14.62 8.58
C HIS A 109 -4.85 13.56 7.60
N PHE A 110 -5.62 12.49 7.41
CA PHE A 110 -5.30 11.46 6.44
C PHE A 110 -5.68 11.87 5.01
N PHE A 111 -6.67 12.73 4.87
CA PHE A 111 -7.23 13.08 3.57
C PHE A 111 -6.34 13.89 2.61
N PRO A 112 -5.24 14.53 3.03
CA PRO A 112 -4.35 15.10 2.03
C PRO A 112 -3.75 14.06 1.08
N PHE A 113 -3.82 12.77 1.45
CA PHE A 113 -3.35 11.71 0.57
C PHE A 113 -4.26 11.62 -0.66
N SER A 114 -3.66 11.80 -1.84
CA SER A 114 -4.38 11.82 -3.10
C SER A 114 -4.37 10.49 -3.85
N GLY A 115 -3.71 9.48 -3.28
CA GLY A 115 -3.66 8.17 -3.90
C GLY A 115 -4.93 7.36 -3.70
N THR A 116 -4.93 6.16 -4.24
CA THR A 116 -6.06 5.26 -4.13
C THR A 116 -6.09 4.58 -2.77
N VAL A 117 -7.29 4.43 -2.21
CA VAL A 117 -7.50 3.73 -0.95
C VAL A 117 -8.32 2.47 -1.23
N PHE A 118 -7.83 1.34 -0.74
CA PHE A 118 -8.52 0.05 -0.88
C PHE A 118 -8.89 -0.48 0.50
N PRO A 119 -10.09 -1.03 0.66
CA PRO A 119 -10.40 -1.77 1.88
C PRO A 119 -9.62 -3.09 1.89
N ASP A 120 -9.25 -3.52 3.10
CA ASP A 120 -8.58 -4.81 3.26
C ASP A 120 -9.64 -5.89 3.46
N TRP A 121 -9.98 -6.57 2.40
CA TRP A 121 -11.05 -7.55 2.40
C TRP A 121 -10.70 -8.83 3.16
N SER A 122 -9.43 -9.03 3.47
CA SER A 122 -9.04 -10.26 4.18
C SER A 122 -9.63 -10.33 5.59
N PHE A 123 -10.03 -9.21 6.14
CA PHE A 123 -10.63 -9.14 7.48
C PHE A 123 -12.12 -8.91 7.47
N THR A 124 -12.74 -8.87 6.31
CA THR A 124 -14.17 -8.62 6.21
C THR A 124 -14.92 -9.89 6.56
N PRO A 125 -15.67 -9.90 7.67
CA PRO A 125 -16.35 -11.13 8.06
C PRO A 125 -17.44 -11.48 7.06
N ALA A 126 -17.43 -12.74 6.66
CA ALA A 126 -18.49 -13.35 5.87
C ALA A 126 -18.77 -12.68 4.55
N HIS A 127 -18.26 -11.56 4.30
CA HIS A 127 -18.52 -10.87 3.02
C HIS A 127 -19.98 -10.92 2.64
N ARG A 128 -20.78 -10.71 3.66
CA ARG A 128 -22.19 -10.91 3.46
C ARG A 128 -22.79 -10.01 2.51
#